data_fc5057076d3750122d1e604c50e600ad
#
_entry.id   fc5057076d3750122d1e604c50e600ad
#
_cell.length_a   1.000
_cell.length_b   1.000
_cell.length_c   1.000
_cell.angle_alpha   90.00
_cell.angle_beta   90.00
_cell.angle_gamma   90.00
#
_symmetry.space_group_name_H-M   'P 1'
#
loop_
_entity.id
_entity.type
_entity.pdbx_description
1 polymer ?
#
loop_
_entity_poly.entity_id
_entity_poly.type
_entity_poly.pdbx_seq_one_letter_code
_entity_poly.pdbx_strand_id
1 'polypeptide(L)'
;MRIEGFQRLLTYLVLWIGIGSLSQTAFADRVLVSTLKGEVGDGSVDEVIQDLQSAEDTGSHLVVLKIDTPGGYIDPTRRLVQAILDSPVPVVGYVAPAGAHAGSAGTFILSACHIAAMSPATNVGSAKPVMVAFGEPDPDMKVKIINDAAAQMRSLAQLRGRNAEWLESAVLESKNVTAQEALALGVIDLIAPSQGELLKQLDGREIDVAGQSVVLELSQPEMVEGEASAGQPQYLWWVYAGLALLVFEVIAPGFIAMFFGAGALFTALAIYLGFPTEQGYQFGLFSVVSLALLFFFRWRFKAIFTGDATSAQGASELEAGMIGHRVDYVSGFDDASKGRGVVEYRGSNWQATGAFEVLAPGQTLVICGINSNVLEVEVK
;
A
#
# COMPACT_ATOMS: atom_id res chain seq x y z
N MET A 1 29.03 -66.81 -33.43
CA MET A 1 28.20 -67.04 -32.24
C MET A 1 28.41 -66.00 -31.15
N ARG A 2 28.74 -64.73 -31.47
CA ARG A 2 28.94 -63.64 -30.50
C ARG A 2 28.10 -62.38 -30.76
N ILE A 3 27.44 -62.25 -31.88
CA ILE A 3 26.68 -61.04 -32.29
C ILE A 3 25.21 -61.09 -31.86
N GLU A 4 24.60 -62.25 -31.81
CA GLU A 4 23.21 -62.44 -31.43
C GLU A 4 22.95 -62.16 -29.92
N GLY A 5 23.92 -62.48 -29.06
CA GLY A 5 23.84 -62.19 -27.63
C GLY A 5 23.83 -60.70 -27.30
N PHE A 6 24.62 -59.92 -28.05
CA PHE A 6 24.69 -58.47 -27.85
C PHE A 6 23.44 -57.74 -28.34
N GLN A 7 22.88 -58.18 -29.46
CA GLN A 7 21.59 -57.61 -29.96
C GLN A 7 20.42 -57.89 -29.03
N ARG A 8 20.35 -59.09 -28.44
CA ARG A 8 19.33 -59.42 -27.43
C ARG A 8 19.50 -58.62 -26.16
N LEU A 9 20.73 -58.39 -25.71
CA LEU A 9 21.01 -57.54 -24.52
C LEU A 9 20.61 -56.08 -24.75
N LEU A 10 20.89 -55.55 -25.95
CA LEU A 10 20.50 -54.20 -26.35
C LEU A 10 18.98 -54.03 -26.42
N THR A 11 18.29 -55.04 -26.95
CA THR A 11 16.81 -55.06 -27.05
C THR A 11 16.15 -55.11 -25.65
N TYR A 12 16.69 -55.86 -24.72
CA TYR A 12 16.21 -55.90 -23.36
C TYR A 12 16.54 -54.61 -22.57
N LEU A 13 17.70 -53.98 -22.86
CA LEU A 13 18.05 -52.69 -22.26
C LEU A 13 17.13 -51.58 -22.75
N VAL A 14 16.79 -51.54 -24.06
CA VAL A 14 15.85 -50.56 -24.63
C VAL A 14 14.43 -50.79 -24.14
N LEU A 15 14.01 -52.05 -23.96
CA LEU A 15 12.70 -52.39 -23.39
C LEU A 15 12.67 -52.05 -21.91
N TRP A 16 13.76 -52.20 -21.16
CA TRP A 16 13.82 -51.84 -19.72
C TRP A 16 13.84 -50.34 -19.50
N ILE A 17 14.50 -49.57 -20.39
CA ILE A 17 14.50 -48.10 -20.39
C ILE A 17 13.13 -47.56 -20.85
N GLY A 18 12.43 -48.24 -21.74
CA GLY A 18 11.09 -47.87 -22.23
C GLY A 18 9.96 -48.10 -21.21
N ILE A 19 10.11 -49.03 -20.28
CA ILE A 19 9.12 -49.32 -19.22
C ILE A 19 9.33 -48.48 -17.96
N GLY A 20 10.52 -47.88 -17.80
CA GLY A 20 10.89 -47.07 -16.61
C GLY A 20 10.44 -45.61 -16.64
N SER A 21 9.74 -45.12 -17.68
CA SER A 21 9.43 -43.69 -17.86
C SER A 21 7.94 -43.37 -18.04
N LEU A 22 7.06 -44.27 -17.64
CA LEU A 22 5.67 -43.88 -17.31
C LEU A 22 5.62 -43.66 -15.79
N SER A 23 6.42 -42.72 -15.29
CA SER A 23 6.00 -41.96 -14.12
C SER A 23 4.76 -41.22 -14.58
N GLN A 24 3.58 -41.78 -14.30
CA GLN A 24 2.40 -40.96 -14.12
C GLN A 24 2.83 -39.92 -13.08
N THR A 25 3.20 -38.71 -13.51
CA THR A 25 3.05 -37.54 -12.68
C THR A 25 1.57 -37.54 -12.32
N ALA A 26 1.22 -38.09 -11.17
CA ALA A 26 -0.03 -37.75 -10.53
C ALA A 26 0.02 -36.23 -10.45
N PHE A 27 -0.74 -35.57 -11.32
CA PHE A 27 -1.01 -34.17 -11.16
C PHE A 27 -1.67 -34.09 -9.79
N ALA A 28 -0.98 -33.54 -8.81
CA ALA A 28 -1.57 -33.26 -7.52
C ALA A 28 -2.79 -32.39 -7.78
N ASP A 29 -3.93 -32.75 -7.19
CA ASP A 29 -5.18 -32.02 -7.36
C ASP A 29 -4.98 -30.60 -6.82
N ARG A 30 -4.67 -29.66 -7.71
CA ARG A 30 -4.28 -28.31 -7.34
C ARG A 30 -5.49 -27.50 -6.90
N VAL A 31 -5.48 -27.01 -5.67
CA VAL A 31 -6.53 -26.17 -5.09
C VAL A 31 -5.94 -24.78 -4.81
N LEU A 32 -6.44 -23.78 -5.53
CA LEU A 32 -6.05 -22.41 -5.29
C LEU A 32 -6.92 -21.83 -4.17
N VAL A 33 -6.29 -21.20 -3.19
CA VAL A 33 -6.96 -20.53 -2.06
C VAL A 33 -6.82 -19.03 -2.25
N SER A 34 -7.95 -18.37 -2.43
CA SER A 34 -8.06 -16.91 -2.49
C SER A 34 -8.75 -16.37 -1.24
N THR A 35 -8.48 -15.14 -0.84
CA THR A 35 -9.05 -14.56 0.37
C THR A 35 -9.62 -13.17 0.11
N LEU A 36 -10.92 -13.02 0.35
CA LEU A 36 -11.63 -11.74 0.35
C LEU A 36 -11.88 -11.31 1.78
N LYS A 37 -11.05 -10.41 2.31
CA LYS A 37 -11.15 -9.92 3.68
C LYS A 37 -11.31 -8.41 3.75
N GLY A 38 -12.22 -7.95 4.63
CA GLY A 38 -12.50 -6.52 4.79
C GLY A 38 -13.48 -5.98 3.77
N GLU A 39 -13.38 -4.69 3.42
CA GLU A 39 -14.29 -4.03 2.50
C GLU A 39 -14.12 -4.53 1.06
N VAL A 40 -15.24 -4.78 0.38
CA VAL A 40 -15.26 -5.15 -1.04
C VAL A 40 -15.10 -3.90 -1.89
N GLY A 41 -13.87 -3.64 -2.32
CA GLY A 41 -13.48 -2.52 -3.17
C GLY A 41 -12.76 -2.98 -4.43
N ASP A 42 -12.37 -2.04 -5.31
CA ASP A 42 -11.70 -2.36 -6.56
C ASP A 42 -10.43 -3.20 -6.35
N GLY A 43 -9.57 -2.80 -5.39
CA GLY A 43 -8.32 -3.51 -5.13
C GLY A 43 -8.53 -4.95 -4.68
N SER A 44 -9.37 -5.18 -3.66
CA SER A 44 -9.64 -6.53 -3.15
C SER A 44 -10.34 -7.44 -4.19
N VAL A 45 -11.14 -6.84 -5.07
CA VAL A 45 -11.81 -7.56 -6.16
C VAL A 45 -10.85 -7.89 -7.28
N ASP A 46 -9.98 -6.96 -7.67
CA ASP A 46 -8.97 -7.19 -8.72
C ASP A 46 -8.01 -8.33 -8.34
N GLU A 47 -7.60 -8.39 -7.07
CA GLU A 47 -6.77 -9.49 -6.54
C GLU A 47 -7.48 -10.85 -6.65
N VAL A 48 -8.76 -10.95 -6.25
CA VAL A 48 -9.51 -12.20 -6.38
C VAL A 48 -9.75 -12.58 -7.83
N ILE A 49 -10.05 -11.62 -8.72
CA ILE A 49 -10.19 -11.89 -10.16
C ILE A 49 -8.89 -12.41 -10.75
N GLN A 50 -7.76 -11.85 -10.36
CA GLN A 50 -6.44 -12.33 -10.79
C GLN A 50 -6.16 -13.76 -10.31
N ASP A 51 -6.57 -14.11 -9.08
CA ASP A 51 -6.51 -15.48 -8.56
C ASP A 51 -7.37 -16.45 -9.37
N LEU A 52 -8.60 -16.05 -9.78
CA LEU A 52 -9.47 -16.86 -10.64
C LEU A 52 -8.81 -17.12 -12.00
N GLN A 53 -8.20 -16.11 -12.61
CA GLN A 53 -7.45 -16.23 -13.86
C GLN A 53 -6.21 -17.13 -13.70
N SER A 54 -5.46 -16.96 -12.61
CA SER A 54 -4.31 -17.80 -12.29
C SER A 54 -4.72 -19.27 -12.08
N ALA A 55 -5.90 -19.53 -11.50
CA ALA A 55 -6.42 -20.88 -11.34
C ALA A 55 -6.71 -21.55 -12.69
N GLU A 56 -7.25 -20.81 -13.66
CA GLU A 56 -7.46 -21.27 -15.03
C GLU A 56 -6.12 -21.55 -15.73
N ASP A 57 -5.21 -20.58 -15.72
CA ASP A 57 -3.90 -20.69 -16.39
C ASP A 57 -3.03 -21.83 -15.86
N THR A 58 -3.13 -22.10 -14.56
CA THR A 58 -2.35 -23.16 -13.89
C THR A 58 -3.05 -24.51 -13.84
N GLY A 59 -4.26 -24.63 -14.40
CA GLY A 59 -5.04 -25.86 -14.42
C GLY A 59 -5.47 -26.31 -13.02
N SER A 60 -5.80 -25.39 -12.13
CA SER A 60 -6.32 -25.72 -10.80
C SER A 60 -7.68 -26.42 -10.91
N HIS A 61 -7.92 -27.44 -10.08
CA HIS A 61 -9.17 -28.20 -10.08
C HIS A 61 -10.28 -27.51 -9.28
N LEU A 62 -9.90 -26.59 -8.39
CA LEU A 62 -10.81 -25.89 -7.49
C LEU A 62 -10.21 -24.56 -7.05
N VAL A 63 -11.08 -23.55 -6.90
CA VAL A 63 -10.77 -22.32 -6.13
C VAL A 63 -11.59 -22.32 -4.86
N VAL A 64 -10.91 -22.15 -3.70
CA VAL A 64 -11.56 -21.89 -2.42
C VAL A 64 -11.43 -20.40 -2.12
N LEU A 65 -12.53 -19.67 -2.29
CA LEU A 65 -12.63 -18.25 -1.94
C LEU A 65 -13.03 -18.10 -0.46
N LYS A 66 -12.09 -17.81 0.41
CA LYS A 66 -12.35 -17.48 1.82
C LYS A 66 -12.98 -16.09 1.91
N ILE A 67 -14.10 -15.98 2.60
CA ILE A 67 -14.88 -14.74 2.71
C ILE A 67 -14.99 -14.31 4.17
N ASP A 68 -14.53 -13.08 4.45
CA ASP A 68 -14.70 -12.40 5.74
C ASP A 68 -14.87 -10.89 5.47
N THR A 69 -16.11 -10.46 5.19
CA THR A 69 -16.39 -9.09 4.76
C THR A 69 -17.69 -8.53 5.35
N PRO A 70 -17.67 -7.27 5.80
CA PRO A 70 -18.90 -6.54 6.16
C PRO A 70 -19.72 -6.11 4.92
N GLY A 71 -19.13 -6.19 3.72
CA GLY A 71 -19.66 -5.69 2.48
C GLY A 71 -18.74 -4.68 1.80
N GLY A 72 -19.29 -3.90 0.87
CA GLY A 72 -18.53 -2.88 0.13
C GLY A 72 -19.34 -2.28 -1.01
N TYR A 73 -18.68 -1.88 -2.07
CA TYR A 73 -19.26 -1.13 -3.18
C TYR A 73 -19.98 -2.05 -4.18
N ILE A 74 -21.05 -1.53 -4.79
CA ILE A 74 -21.92 -2.29 -5.71
C ILE A 74 -21.15 -2.72 -6.96
N ASP A 75 -20.43 -1.79 -7.61
CA ASP A 75 -19.75 -2.08 -8.89
C ASP A 75 -18.62 -3.11 -8.74
N PRO A 76 -17.70 -3.02 -7.76
CA PRO A 76 -16.76 -4.10 -7.48
C PRO A 76 -17.43 -5.44 -7.18
N THR A 77 -18.52 -5.43 -6.40
CA THR A 77 -19.29 -6.65 -6.11
C THR A 77 -19.82 -7.31 -7.39
N ARG A 78 -20.41 -6.51 -8.29
CA ARG A 78 -20.93 -7.01 -9.58
C ARG A 78 -19.80 -7.59 -10.46
N ARG A 79 -18.64 -6.95 -10.50
CA ARG A 79 -17.47 -7.43 -11.24
C ARG A 79 -17.02 -8.80 -10.74
N LEU A 80 -16.90 -8.97 -9.42
CA LEU A 80 -16.51 -10.25 -8.83
C LEU A 80 -17.57 -11.33 -9.01
N VAL A 81 -18.84 -11.01 -8.82
CA VAL A 81 -19.95 -11.92 -9.13
C VAL A 81 -19.88 -12.41 -10.58
N GLN A 82 -19.67 -11.51 -11.54
CA GLN A 82 -19.54 -11.87 -12.94
C GLN A 82 -18.32 -12.78 -13.19
N ALA A 83 -17.17 -12.45 -12.62
CA ALA A 83 -15.96 -13.27 -12.74
C ALA A 83 -16.14 -14.70 -12.18
N ILE A 84 -16.88 -14.83 -11.07
CA ILE A 84 -17.21 -16.16 -10.51
C ILE A 84 -18.16 -16.95 -11.43
N LEU A 85 -19.14 -16.27 -12.03
CA LEU A 85 -20.09 -16.90 -12.95
C LEU A 85 -19.41 -17.36 -14.24
N ASP A 86 -18.42 -16.61 -14.73
CA ASP A 86 -17.68 -16.89 -15.96
C ASP A 86 -16.51 -17.86 -15.74
N SER A 87 -16.18 -18.19 -14.49
CA SER A 87 -15.04 -19.03 -14.16
C SER A 87 -15.22 -20.46 -14.69
N PRO A 88 -14.27 -20.98 -15.51
CA PRO A 88 -14.28 -22.38 -15.95
C PRO A 88 -13.80 -23.34 -14.85
N VAL A 89 -13.20 -22.80 -13.78
CA VAL A 89 -12.78 -23.57 -12.60
C VAL A 89 -13.85 -23.48 -11.52
N PRO A 90 -14.27 -24.59 -10.89
CA PRO A 90 -15.21 -24.54 -9.78
C PRO A 90 -14.76 -23.59 -8.67
N VAL A 91 -15.67 -22.71 -8.20
CA VAL A 91 -15.40 -21.78 -7.11
C VAL A 91 -16.26 -22.15 -5.90
N VAL A 92 -15.60 -22.42 -4.77
CA VAL A 92 -16.26 -22.66 -3.48
C VAL A 92 -16.10 -21.41 -2.62
N GLY A 93 -17.20 -20.72 -2.32
CA GLY A 93 -17.23 -19.66 -1.32
C GLY A 93 -17.23 -20.26 0.08
N TYR A 94 -16.26 -19.89 0.90
CA TYR A 94 -16.12 -20.41 2.26
C TYR A 94 -16.05 -19.26 3.27
N VAL A 95 -17.13 -19.03 4.01
CA VAL A 95 -17.16 -18.02 5.08
C VAL A 95 -16.36 -18.54 6.27
N ALA A 96 -15.16 -18.05 6.43
CA ALA A 96 -14.18 -18.51 7.42
C ALA A 96 -13.13 -17.42 7.72
N PRO A 97 -12.43 -17.50 8.88
CA PRO A 97 -12.55 -18.51 9.96
C PRO A 97 -13.80 -18.35 10.83
N ALA A 98 -13.90 -19.08 11.94
CA ALA A 98 -14.95 -18.86 12.95
C ALA A 98 -14.96 -17.40 13.40
N GLY A 99 -16.14 -16.78 13.41
CA GLY A 99 -16.34 -15.34 13.65
C GLY A 99 -16.36 -14.49 12.38
N ALA A 100 -15.99 -15.03 11.22
CA ALA A 100 -16.11 -14.36 9.93
C ALA A 100 -17.58 -14.17 9.52
N HIS A 101 -17.82 -13.25 8.59
CA HIS A 101 -19.16 -13.00 8.08
C HIS A 101 -19.15 -12.71 6.57
N ALA A 102 -20.23 -13.08 5.90
CA ALA A 102 -20.51 -12.71 4.53
C ALA A 102 -21.66 -11.70 4.52
N GLY A 103 -21.35 -10.46 4.96
CA GLY A 103 -22.30 -9.37 5.04
C GLY A 103 -22.49 -8.64 3.71
N SER A 104 -23.70 -8.13 3.43
CA SER A 104 -23.97 -7.25 2.29
C SER A 104 -23.41 -7.81 0.95
N ALA A 105 -22.38 -7.18 0.36
CA ALA A 105 -21.68 -7.67 -0.84
C ALA A 105 -21.23 -9.14 -0.72
N GLY A 106 -20.78 -9.56 0.48
CA GLY A 106 -20.37 -10.93 0.74
C GLY A 106 -21.48 -11.95 0.52
N THR A 107 -22.73 -11.58 0.79
CA THR A 107 -23.89 -12.46 0.52
C THR A 107 -24.07 -12.69 -0.99
N PHE A 108 -23.92 -11.66 -1.82
CA PHE A 108 -24.00 -11.78 -3.27
C PHE A 108 -22.86 -12.65 -3.83
N ILE A 109 -21.65 -12.43 -3.34
CA ILE A 109 -20.44 -13.17 -3.76
C ILE A 109 -20.59 -14.64 -3.38
N LEU A 110 -20.97 -14.95 -2.13
CA LEU A 110 -21.22 -16.32 -1.68
C LEU A 110 -22.33 -17.00 -2.52
N SER A 111 -23.40 -16.25 -2.83
CA SER A 111 -24.52 -16.77 -3.62
C SER A 111 -24.16 -17.04 -5.10
N ALA A 112 -23.15 -16.37 -5.64
CA ALA A 112 -22.62 -16.59 -6.98
C ALA A 112 -21.76 -17.85 -7.09
N CYS A 113 -21.05 -18.23 -6.00
CA CYS A 113 -20.15 -19.38 -5.97
C CYS A 113 -20.88 -20.69 -6.30
N HIS A 114 -20.18 -21.62 -6.94
CA HIS A 114 -20.70 -22.92 -7.31
C HIS A 114 -21.15 -23.73 -6.07
N ILE A 115 -20.33 -23.66 -5.02
CA ILE A 115 -20.69 -24.19 -3.69
C ILE A 115 -20.56 -23.07 -2.67
N ALA A 116 -21.53 -22.95 -1.76
CA ALA A 116 -21.51 -22.06 -0.61
C ALA A 116 -21.29 -22.86 0.67
N ALA A 117 -20.20 -22.58 1.35
CA ALA A 117 -19.82 -23.22 2.60
C ALA A 117 -19.59 -22.19 3.71
N MET A 118 -19.84 -22.60 4.94
CA MET A 118 -19.61 -21.74 6.12
C MET A 118 -18.89 -22.50 7.21
N SER A 119 -18.00 -21.82 7.94
CA SER A 119 -17.46 -22.34 9.21
C SER A 119 -18.50 -22.18 10.32
N PRO A 120 -18.49 -23.02 11.38
CA PRO A 120 -19.28 -22.77 12.58
C PRO A 120 -19.02 -21.36 13.17
N ALA A 121 -20.03 -20.77 13.78
CA ALA A 121 -20.00 -19.41 14.36
C ALA A 121 -19.71 -18.29 13.33
N THR A 122 -20.16 -18.46 12.10
CA THR A 122 -20.19 -17.45 11.05
C THR A 122 -21.63 -17.08 10.70
N ASN A 123 -21.82 -16.00 9.95
CA ASN A 123 -23.13 -15.54 9.54
C ASN A 123 -23.15 -14.98 8.12
N VAL A 124 -24.33 -14.96 7.50
CA VAL A 124 -24.57 -14.47 6.14
C VAL A 124 -25.87 -13.67 6.08
N GLY A 125 -25.89 -12.61 5.26
CA GLY A 125 -27.09 -11.80 5.05
C GLY A 125 -26.84 -10.29 5.09
N SER A 126 -27.87 -9.54 5.51
CA SER A 126 -27.85 -8.06 5.58
C SER A 126 -27.49 -7.41 4.24
N ALA A 127 -28.06 -7.91 3.15
CA ALA A 127 -27.64 -7.61 1.77
C ALA A 127 -28.36 -6.38 1.16
N LYS A 128 -29.08 -5.60 1.98
CA LYS A 128 -29.78 -4.39 1.50
C LYS A 128 -28.79 -3.31 1.10
N PRO A 129 -28.84 -2.79 -0.15
CA PRO A 129 -27.97 -1.70 -0.57
C PRO A 129 -28.18 -0.44 0.29
N VAL A 130 -27.05 0.14 0.74
CA VAL A 130 -27.02 1.41 1.46
C VAL A 130 -26.41 2.46 0.55
N MET A 131 -27.11 3.57 0.34
CA MET A 131 -26.59 4.67 -0.47
C MET A 131 -25.82 5.65 0.42
N VAL A 132 -24.55 5.83 0.12
CA VAL A 132 -23.72 6.88 0.73
C VAL A 132 -23.62 8.02 -0.29
N ALA A 133 -24.51 9.01 -0.17
CA ALA A 133 -24.50 10.19 -1.03
C ALA A 133 -24.51 11.46 -0.18
N PHE A 134 -23.93 12.55 -0.70
CA PHE A 134 -24.12 13.87 -0.13
C PHE A 134 -25.55 14.35 -0.44
N GLY A 135 -26.45 14.22 0.53
CA GLY A 135 -27.88 14.51 0.43
C GLY A 135 -28.77 13.28 0.50
N GLU A 136 -30.07 13.45 0.75
CA GLU A 136 -31.02 12.33 0.71
C GLU A 136 -31.20 11.86 -0.74
N PRO A 137 -30.97 10.55 -1.00
CA PRO A 137 -31.20 9.99 -2.35
C PRO A 137 -32.67 10.09 -2.71
N ASP A 138 -32.94 10.31 -4.01
CA ASP A 138 -34.27 10.25 -4.56
C ASP A 138 -34.96 8.93 -4.16
N PRO A 139 -36.17 8.98 -3.49
CA PRO A 139 -36.88 7.79 -3.05
C PRO A 139 -37.10 6.78 -4.17
N ASP A 140 -37.43 7.24 -5.39
CA ASP A 140 -37.67 6.37 -6.54
C ASP A 140 -36.38 5.66 -6.99
N MET A 141 -35.24 6.34 -6.93
CA MET A 141 -33.93 5.75 -7.24
C MET A 141 -33.57 4.66 -6.23
N LYS A 142 -33.82 4.91 -4.93
CA LYS A 142 -33.60 3.92 -3.87
C LYS A 142 -34.39 2.65 -4.09
N VAL A 143 -35.69 2.79 -4.44
CA VAL A 143 -36.55 1.65 -4.75
C VAL A 143 -36.03 0.86 -5.94
N LYS A 144 -35.60 1.53 -7.01
CA LYS A 144 -35.04 0.88 -8.21
C LYS A 144 -33.79 0.05 -7.87
N ILE A 145 -32.85 0.61 -7.11
CA ILE A 145 -31.61 -0.08 -6.72
C ILE A 145 -31.90 -1.31 -5.85
N ILE A 146 -32.81 -1.20 -4.90
CA ILE A 146 -33.18 -2.32 -4.04
C ILE A 146 -33.86 -3.44 -4.86
N ASN A 147 -34.77 -3.09 -5.77
CA ASN A 147 -35.47 -4.07 -6.60
C ASN A 147 -34.53 -4.76 -7.59
N ASP A 148 -33.57 -4.03 -8.17
CA ASP A 148 -32.53 -4.59 -9.04
C ASP A 148 -31.65 -5.58 -8.25
N ALA A 149 -31.17 -5.20 -7.08
CA ALA A 149 -30.40 -6.06 -6.21
C ALA A 149 -31.18 -7.32 -5.76
N ALA A 150 -32.46 -7.18 -5.43
CA ALA A 150 -33.32 -8.30 -5.08
C ALA A 150 -33.53 -9.28 -6.25
N ALA A 151 -33.73 -8.75 -7.47
CA ALA A 151 -33.84 -9.56 -8.68
C ALA A 151 -32.53 -10.30 -8.99
N GLN A 152 -31.37 -9.64 -8.88
CA GLN A 152 -30.07 -10.25 -9.04
C GLN A 152 -29.85 -11.39 -8.02
N MET A 153 -30.13 -11.16 -6.75
CA MET A 153 -29.99 -12.17 -5.69
C MET A 153 -30.88 -13.40 -5.95
N ARG A 154 -32.13 -13.18 -6.35
CA ARG A 154 -33.06 -14.26 -6.72
C ARG A 154 -32.51 -15.07 -7.91
N SER A 155 -31.96 -14.41 -8.92
CA SER A 155 -31.38 -15.07 -10.09
C SER A 155 -30.16 -15.94 -9.72
N LEU A 156 -29.26 -15.44 -8.87
CA LEU A 156 -28.11 -16.20 -8.35
C LEU A 156 -28.57 -17.43 -7.56
N ALA A 157 -29.56 -17.25 -6.68
CA ALA A 157 -30.13 -18.32 -5.89
C ALA A 157 -30.74 -19.43 -6.75
N GLN A 158 -31.51 -19.05 -7.78
CA GLN A 158 -32.12 -19.99 -8.72
C GLN A 158 -31.06 -20.73 -9.54
N LEU A 159 -30.05 -20.02 -10.03
CA LEU A 159 -28.94 -20.64 -10.80
C LEU A 159 -28.20 -21.72 -10.00
N ARG A 160 -28.01 -21.49 -8.70
CA ARG A 160 -27.28 -22.40 -7.80
C ARG A 160 -28.17 -23.36 -7.00
N GLY A 161 -29.49 -23.38 -7.27
CA GLY A 161 -30.45 -24.25 -6.58
C GLY A 161 -30.64 -23.95 -5.09
N ARG A 162 -30.43 -22.69 -4.67
CA ARG A 162 -30.55 -22.26 -3.27
C ARG A 162 -31.89 -21.58 -2.99
N ASN A 163 -32.17 -21.30 -1.72
CA ASN A 163 -33.43 -20.68 -1.29
C ASN A 163 -33.55 -19.23 -1.77
N ALA A 164 -34.20 -19.03 -2.93
CA ALA A 164 -34.37 -17.75 -3.56
C ALA A 164 -35.22 -16.77 -2.75
N GLU A 165 -36.26 -17.27 -2.05
CA GLU A 165 -37.15 -16.45 -1.24
C GLU A 165 -36.41 -15.85 -0.04
N TRP A 166 -35.62 -16.67 0.67
CA TRP A 166 -34.84 -16.19 1.80
C TRP A 166 -33.76 -15.20 1.34
N LEU A 167 -33.01 -15.55 0.26
CA LEU A 167 -31.92 -14.69 -0.25
C LEU A 167 -32.45 -13.35 -0.77
N GLU A 168 -33.62 -13.32 -1.40
CA GLU A 168 -34.31 -12.08 -1.77
C GLU A 168 -34.69 -11.26 -0.52
N SER A 169 -35.18 -11.91 0.55
CA SER A 169 -35.52 -11.24 1.81
C SER A 169 -34.28 -10.68 2.54
N ALA A 170 -33.10 -11.26 2.34
CA ALA A 170 -31.86 -10.70 2.86
C ALA A 170 -31.54 -9.32 2.24
N VAL A 171 -32.00 -9.08 1.00
CA VAL A 171 -31.91 -7.77 0.33
C VAL A 171 -33.03 -6.84 0.77
N LEU A 172 -34.28 -7.30 0.73
CA LEU A 172 -35.45 -6.45 1.00
C LEU A 172 -35.56 -6.06 2.48
N GLU A 173 -35.31 -7.01 3.38
CA GLU A 173 -35.56 -6.91 4.81
C GLU A 173 -34.27 -6.90 5.66
N SER A 174 -33.10 -7.01 5.02
CA SER A 174 -31.79 -7.09 5.71
C SER A 174 -31.66 -8.29 6.65
N LYS A 175 -32.33 -9.40 6.35
CA LYS A 175 -32.21 -10.63 7.14
C LYS A 175 -30.78 -11.14 7.20
N ASN A 176 -30.43 -11.72 8.33
CA ASN A 176 -29.11 -12.33 8.58
C ASN A 176 -29.31 -13.61 9.40
N VAL A 177 -28.52 -14.64 9.12
CA VAL A 177 -28.60 -15.94 9.79
C VAL A 177 -27.24 -16.53 10.07
N THR A 178 -27.17 -17.39 11.08
CA THR A 178 -26.02 -18.20 11.43
C THR A 178 -25.77 -19.30 10.40
N ALA A 179 -24.60 -19.91 10.40
CA ALA A 179 -24.26 -21.03 9.51
C ALA A 179 -25.26 -22.19 9.60
N GLN A 180 -25.71 -22.53 10.83
CA GLN A 180 -26.67 -23.61 11.04
C GLN A 180 -28.06 -23.31 10.47
N GLU A 181 -28.53 -22.09 10.67
CA GLU A 181 -29.80 -21.64 10.09
C GLU A 181 -29.69 -21.52 8.56
N ALA A 182 -28.58 -21.05 8.04
CA ALA A 182 -28.31 -20.94 6.60
C ALA A 182 -28.37 -22.31 5.91
N LEU A 183 -27.76 -23.32 6.52
CA LEU A 183 -27.84 -24.72 6.02
C LEU A 183 -29.26 -25.26 6.08
N ALA A 184 -29.95 -25.09 7.21
CA ALA A 184 -31.31 -25.58 7.40
C ALA A 184 -32.31 -24.92 6.44
N LEU A 185 -32.07 -23.66 6.07
CA LEU A 185 -32.89 -22.90 5.12
C LEU A 185 -32.50 -23.14 3.65
N GLY A 186 -31.46 -23.88 3.36
CA GLY A 186 -30.97 -24.09 2.00
C GLY A 186 -30.34 -22.83 1.38
N VAL A 187 -29.77 -21.95 2.19
CA VAL A 187 -29.03 -20.76 1.76
C VAL A 187 -27.60 -21.11 1.39
N ILE A 188 -27.03 -22.11 2.09
CA ILE A 188 -25.69 -22.68 1.83
C ILE A 188 -25.80 -24.20 1.63
N ASP A 189 -24.72 -24.79 1.10
CA ASP A 189 -24.68 -26.20 0.73
C ASP A 189 -24.09 -27.09 1.82
N LEU A 190 -23.17 -26.55 2.66
CA LEU A 190 -22.53 -27.32 3.73
C LEU A 190 -21.89 -26.44 4.82
N ILE A 191 -21.60 -27.09 5.96
CA ILE A 191 -20.80 -26.49 7.06
C ILE A 191 -19.54 -27.30 7.23
N ALA A 192 -18.39 -26.61 7.28
CA ALA A 192 -17.09 -27.22 7.51
C ALA A 192 -16.31 -26.44 8.59
N PRO A 193 -15.82 -27.07 9.65
CA PRO A 193 -15.10 -26.39 10.74
C PRO A 193 -13.68 -25.97 10.35
N SER A 194 -13.13 -26.55 9.29
CA SER A 194 -11.80 -26.23 8.76
C SER A 194 -11.75 -26.45 7.25
N GLN A 195 -10.75 -25.86 6.61
CA GLN A 195 -10.49 -26.04 5.18
C GLN A 195 -10.22 -27.51 4.82
N GLY A 196 -9.50 -28.25 5.66
CA GLY A 196 -9.27 -29.67 5.43
C GLY A 196 -10.56 -30.50 5.51
N GLU A 197 -11.50 -30.16 6.39
CA GLU A 197 -12.81 -30.82 6.44
C GLU A 197 -13.71 -30.40 5.26
N LEU A 198 -13.60 -29.14 4.82
CA LEU A 198 -14.25 -28.66 3.59
C LEU A 198 -13.86 -29.51 2.39
N LEU A 199 -12.56 -29.69 2.15
CA LEU A 199 -12.04 -30.46 1.02
C LEU A 199 -12.46 -31.92 1.07
N LYS A 200 -12.49 -32.53 2.25
CA LYS A 200 -13.00 -33.92 2.42
C LYS A 200 -14.48 -34.05 2.07
N GLN A 201 -15.30 -33.04 2.41
CA GLN A 201 -16.72 -33.07 2.08
C GLN A 201 -16.99 -32.76 0.59
N LEU A 202 -16.03 -32.15 -0.07
CA LEU A 202 -16.09 -31.84 -1.49
C LEU A 202 -15.56 -32.97 -2.39
N ASP A 203 -14.70 -33.82 -1.87
CA ASP A 203 -14.10 -34.91 -2.63
C ASP A 203 -15.17 -35.89 -3.16
N GLY A 204 -15.11 -36.19 -4.46
CA GLY A 204 -16.11 -37.00 -5.17
C GLY A 204 -17.42 -36.28 -5.47
N ARG A 205 -17.57 -34.98 -5.13
CA ARG A 205 -18.81 -34.25 -5.38
C ARG A 205 -18.89 -33.79 -6.84
N GLU A 206 -20.05 -33.96 -7.42
CA GLU A 206 -20.39 -33.49 -8.78
C GLU A 206 -20.91 -32.06 -8.72
N ILE A 207 -20.36 -31.20 -9.57
CA ILE A 207 -20.69 -29.77 -9.63
C ILE A 207 -20.95 -29.40 -11.09
N ASP A 208 -21.99 -28.58 -11.32
CA ASP A 208 -22.22 -27.97 -12.64
C ASP A 208 -21.35 -26.70 -12.77
N VAL A 209 -20.45 -26.68 -13.75
CA VAL A 209 -19.63 -25.53 -14.10
C VAL A 209 -19.90 -25.20 -15.57
N ALA A 210 -20.55 -24.07 -15.82
CA ALA A 210 -20.91 -23.61 -17.17
C ALA A 210 -21.69 -24.64 -17.99
N GLY A 211 -22.57 -25.45 -17.37
CA GLY A 211 -23.37 -26.48 -18.01
C GLY A 211 -22.64 -27.81 -18.26
N GLN A 212 -21.46 -27.97 -17.71
CA GLN A 212 -20.68 -29.21 -17.69
C GLN A 212 -20.61 -29.80 -16.29
N SER A 213 -20.93 -31.09 -16.17
CA SER A 213 -20.75 -31.77 -14.89
C SER A 213 -19.28 -32.12 -14.64
N VAL A 214 -18.72 -31.59 -13.55
CA VAL A 214 -17.34 -31.82 -13.12
C VAL A 214 -17.36 -32.55 -11.79
N VAL A 215 -16.67 -33.68 -11.67
CA VAL A 215 -16.45 -34.40 -10.41
C VAL A 215 -15.16 -33.88 -9.79
N LEU A 216 -15.23 -33.42 -8.55
CA LEU A 216 -14.05 -32.99 -7.81
C LEU A 216 -13.26 -34.21 -7.32
N GLU A 217 -12.04 -34.35 -7.78
CA GLU A 217 -11.07 -35.34 -7.28
C GLU A 217 -10.08 -34.59 -6.38
N LEU A 218 -10.20 -34.75 -5.06
CA LEU A 218 -9.42 -33.99 -4.06
C LEU A 218 -8.72 -34.92 -3.06
N SER A 219 -8.27 -36.08 -3.53
CA SER A 219 -7.70 -37.12 -2.69
C SER A 219 -6.35 -36.72 -2.03
N GLN A 220 -5.53 -35.91 -2.71
CA GLN A 220 -4.27 -35.36 -2.21
C GLN A 220 -4.08 -33.93 -2.74
N PRO A 221 -4.89 -32.95 -2.28
CA PRO A 221 -4.85 -31.62 -2.83
C PRO A 221 -3.55 -30.89 -2.49
N GLU A 222 -2.88 -30.37 -3.51
CA GLU A 222 -1.82 -29.37 -3.37
C GLU A 222 -2.46 -28.00 -3.17
N MET A 223 -2.29 -27.44 -1.98
CA MET A 223 -2.81 -26.13 -1.65
C MET A 223 -1.85 -25.05 -2.15
N VAL A 224 -2.35 -24.14 -2.98
CA VAL A 224 -1.62 -22.99 -3.47
C VAL A 224 -2.34 -21.72 -3.01
N GLU A 225 -1.67 -20.89 -2.24
CA GLU A 225 -2.22 -19.59 -1.87
C GLU A 225 -2.17 -18.65 -3.08
N GLY A 226 -3.29 -18.01 -3.39
CA GLY A 226 -3.38 -17.01 -4.44
C GLY A 226 -2.71 -15.70 -4.06
N GLU A 227 -2.54 -14.81 -5.04
CA GLU A 227 -1.93 -13.49 -4.82
C GLU A 227 -2.78 -12.62 -3.90
N ALA A 228 -4.11 -12.72 -3.95
CA ALA A 228 -5.02 -12.08 -3.01
C ALA A 228 -4.79 -12.51 -1.55
N SER A 229 -4.36 -13.76 -1.34
CA SER A 229 -4.01 -14.26 -0.01
C SER A 229 -2.60 -13.86 0.40
N ALA A 230 -1.68 -13.77 -0.56
CA ALA A 230 -0.28 -13.40 -0.32
C ALA A 230 -0.13 -11.89 -0.03
N GLY A 231 -1.03 -11.05 -0.57
CA GLY A 231 -0.91 -9.59 -0.53
C GLY A 231 0.38 -9.08 -1.20
N GLN A 232 0.38 -7.86 -1.69
CA GLN A 232 1.67 -7.23 -2.06
C GLN A 232 2.54 -7.19 -0.80
N PRO A 233 3.79 -7.69 -0.83
CA PRO A 233 4.66 -7.66 0.34
C PRO A 233 4.70 -6.24 0.90
N GLN A 234 4.25 -6.06 2.13
CA GLN A 234 4.06 -4.72 2.74
C GLN A 234 5.33 -3.86 2.70
N TYR A 235 6.51 -4.50 2.66
CA TYR A 235 7.78 -3.78 2.52
C TYR A 235 7.90 -3.03 1.18
N LEU A 236 7.23 -3.47 0.10
CA LEU A 236 7.28 -2.79 -1.20
C LEU A 236 6.68 -1.39 -1.15
N TRP A 237 5.60 -1.17 -0.39
CA TRP A 237 5.02 0.16 -0.18
C TRP A 237 6.03 1.12 0.44
N TRP A 238 6.80 0.63 1.40
CA TRP A 238 7.86 1.40 2.04
C TRP A 238 9.04 1.65 1.09
N VAL A 239 9.35 0.70 0.20
CA VAL A 239 10.36 0.90 -0.86
C VAL A 239 9.91 1.99 -1.81
N TYR A 240 8.67 1.94 -2.33
CA TYR A 240 8.14 2.96 -3.23
C TYR A 240 8.06 4.34 -2.56
N ALA A 241 7.58 4.40 -1.33
CA ALA A 241 7.54 5.65 -0.56
C ALA A 241 8.94 6.23 -0.34
N GLY A 242 9.90 5.38 0.00
CA GLY A 242 11.30 5.77 0.19
C GLY A 242 11.93 6.31 -1.09
N LEU A 243 11.77 5.61 -2.22
CA LEU A 243 12.26 6.06 -3.53
C LEU A 243 11.58 7.36 -3.98
N ALA A 244 10.26 7.49 -3.80
CA ALA A 244 9.53 8.71 -4.15
C ALA A 244 10.04 9.92 -3.37
N LEU A 245 10.30 9.76 -2.07
CA LEU A 245 10.86 10.83 -1.22
C LEU A 245 12.29 11.21 -1.65
N LEU A 246 13.12 10.24 -2.05
CA LEU A 246 14.47 10.52 -2.57
C LEU A 246 14.42 11.24 -3.93
N VAL A 247 13.50 10.86 -4.82
CA VAL A 247 13.29 11.57 -6.09
C VAL A 247 12.77 12.98 -5.84
N PHE A 248 11.84 13.14 -4.90
CA PHE A 248 11.31 14.46 -4.53
C PHE A 248 12.42 15.40 -4.03
N GLU A 249 13.41 14.90 -3.31
CA GLU A 249 14.57 15.66 -2.84
C GLU A 249 15.39 16.25 -3.99
N VAL A 250 15.45 15.57 -5.13
CA VAL A 250 16.16 16.07 -6.32
C VAL A 250 15.40 17.25 -6.95
N ILE A 251 14.07 17.24 -6.88
CA ILE A 251 13.20 18.27 -7.48
C ILE A 251 13.10 19.49 -6.55
N ALA A 252 12.99 19.25 -5.25
CA ALA A 252 12.82 20.27 -4.22
C ALA A 252 13.86 20.08 -3.11
N PRO A 253 15.12 20.48 -3.32
CA PRO A 253 16.21 20.22 -2.40
C PRO A 253 16.01 20.97 -1.08
N GLY A 254 15.74 20.21 -0.01
CA GLY A 254 15.53 20.70 1.35
C GLY A 254 16.28 19.90 2.40
N PHE A 255 16.93 18.80 2.01
CA PHE A 255 17.63 17.83 2.85
C PHE A 255 16.76 17.12 3.90
N ILE A 256 15.44 17.38 3.93
CA ILE A 256 14.52 16.78 4.89
C ILE A 256 13.94 15.48 4.32
N ALA A 257 13.48 15.48 3.06
CA ALA A 257 12.85 14.34 2.43
C ALA A 257 13.82 13.13 2.31
N MET A 258 15.12 13.39 2.19
CA MET A 258 16.14 12.35 2.17
C MET A 258 16.16 11.51 3.47
N PHE A 259 15.98 12.12 4.65
CA PHE A 259 15.97 11.38 5.91
C PHE A 259 14.71 10.54 6.08
N PHE A 260 13.57 11.04 5.62
CA PHE A 260 12.33 10.28 5.58
C PHE A 260 12.40 9.17 4.52
N GLY A 261 13.00 9.43 3.36
CA GLY A 261 13.25 8.41 2.35
C GLY A 261 14.12 7.26 2.87
N ALA A 262 15.23 7.60 3.54
CA ALA A 262 16.09 6.60 4.18
C ALA A 262 15.38 5.83 5.29
N GLY A 263 14.55 6.51 6.11
CA GLY A 263 13.73 5.88 7.14
C GLY A 263 12.71 4.90 6.57
N ALA A 264 12.07 5.25 5.44
CA ALA A 264 11.14 4.36 4.74
C ALA A 264 11.84 3.12 4.19
N LEU A 265 13.01 3.26 3.55
CA LEU A 265 13.81 2.13 3.07
C LEU A 265 14.30 1.23 4.22
N PHE A 266 14.67 1.82 5.36
CA PHE A 266 15.03 1.05 6.56
C PHE A 266 13.82 0.26 7.10
N THR A 267 12.63 0.87 7.13
CA THR A 267 11.39 0.20 7.53
C THR A 267 11.08 -0.95 6.58
N ALA A 268 11.22 -0.75 5.25
CA ALA A 268 11.09 -1.81 4.26
C ALA A 268 12.03 -2.99 4.54
N LEU A 269 13.30 -2.71 4.80
CA LEU A 269 14.28 -3.74 5.13
C LEU A 269 13.93 -4.48 6.43
N ALA A 270 13.49 -3.77 7.45
CA ALA A 270 13.09 -4.38 8.72
C ALA A 270 11.91 -5.34 8.53
N ILE A 271 10.87 -4.94 7.76
CA ILE A 271 9.73 -5.80 7.44
C ILE A 271 10.18 -7.02 6.64
N TYR A 272 11.06 -6.84 5.66
CA TYR A 272 11.64 -7.95 4.88
C TYR A 272 12.39 -8.96 5.76
N LEU A 273 13.02 -8.49 6.84
CA LEU A 273 13.73 -9.32 7.84
C LEU A 273 12.81 -9.89 8.94
N GLY A 274 11.49 -9.72 8.85
CA GLY A 274 10.51 -10.29 9.77
C GLY A 274 10.05 -9.37 10.90
N PHE A 275 10.24 -8.06 10.80
CA PHE A 275 9.65 -7.12 11.75
C PHE A 275 8.10 -7.15 11.65
N PRO A 276 7.36 -6.95 12.75
CA PRO A 276 5.90 -6.99 12.75
C PRO A 276 5.26 -6.10 11.69
N THR A 277 4.28 -6.66 10.97
CA THR A 277 3.60 -6.01 9.85
C THR A 277 2.39 -5.18 10.25
N GLU A 278 2.06 -5.11 11.54
CA GLU A 278 0.99 -4.24 12.04
C GLU A 278 1.34 -2.77 11.82
N GLN A 279 0.40 -2.01 11.28
CA GLN A 279 0.63 -0.60 10.85
C GLN A 279 1.24 0.27 11.95
N GLY A 280 0.79 0.11 13.21
CA GLY A 280 1.32 0.89 14.34
C GLY A 280 2.83 0.73 14.53
N TYR A 281 3.34 -0.49 14.43
CA TYR A 281 4.78 -0.76 14.56
C TYR A 281 5.58 -0.22 13.37
N GLN A 282 5.04 -0.32 12.16
CA GLN A 282 5.72 0.19 10.95
C GLN A 282 5.87 1.71 11.00
N PHE A 283 4.79 2.45 11.26
CA PHE A 283 4.85 3.90 11.38
C PHE A 283 5.68 4.35 12.57
N GLY A 284 5.65 3.60 13.68
CA GLY A 284 6.52 3.83 14.83
C GLY A 284 8.00 3.71 14.47
N LEU A 285 8.38 2.61 13.82
CA LEU A 285 9.76 2.38 13.36
C LEU A 285 10.21 3.44 12.37
N PHE A 286 9.39 3.72 11.34
CA PHE A 286 9.65 4.77 10.35
C PHE A 286 9.92 6.12 11.02
N SER A 287 9.05 6.52 11.95
CA SER A 287 9.16 7.81 12.63
C SER A 287 10.43 7.89 13.46
N VAL A 288 10.72 6.86 14.26
CA VAL A 288 11.90 6.82 15.11
C VAL A 288 13.18 6.87 14.29
N VAL A 289 13.28 6.04 13.23
CA VAL A 289 14.47 5.99 12.37
C VAL A 289 14.66 7.31 11.62
N SER A 290 13.59 7.86 11.03
CA SER A 290 13.66 9.12 10.27
C SER A 290 14.11 10.28 11.15
N LEU A 291 13.53 10.40 12.35
CA LEU A 291 13.90 11.44 13.32
C LEU A 291 15.33 11.23 13.85
N ALA A 292 15.71 10.00 14.16
CA ALA A 292 17.07 9.69 14.59
C ALA A 292 18.10 10.08 13.53
N LEU A 293 17.85 9.75 12.26
CA LEU A 293 18.70 10.16 11.15
C LEU A 293 18.77 11.68 11.01
N LEU A 294 17.61 12.36 11.06
CA LEU A 294 17.54 13.82 10.97
C LEU A 294 18.36 14.48 12.08
N PHE A 295 18.20 14.06 13.34
CA PHE A 295 18.92 14.63 14.48
C PHE A 295 20.41 14.29 14.45
N PHE A 296 20.77 13.05 14.13
CA PHE A 296 22.17 12.60 14.05
C PHE A 296 22.93 13.38 12.99
N PHE A 297 22.37 13.48 11.77
CA PHE A 297 22.99 14.24 10.69
C PHE A 297 23.02 15.74 11.01
N ARG A 298 21.95 16.32 11.54
CA ARG A 298 21.94 17.72 11.96
C ARG A 298 23.04 18.00 13.02
N TRP A 299 23.22 17.09 13.96
CA TRP A 299 24.27 17.23 14.97
C TRP A 299 25.66 17.07 14.36
N ARG A 300 25.86 16.07 13.49
CA ARG A 300 27.16 15.76 12.90
C ARG A 300 27.57 16.78 11.83
N PHE A 301 26.62 17.32 11.08
CA PHE A 301 26.90 18.29 10.01
C PHE A 301 26.74 19.75 10.44
N LYS A 302 26.32 20.03 11.67
CA LYS A 302 26.25 21.37 12.21
C LYS A 302 27.63 22.09 12.07
N ALA A 303 28.72 21.37 12.23
CA ALA A 303 30.07 21.88 12.06
C ALA A 303 30.44 22.18 10.57
N ILE A 304 29.76 21.52 9.63
CA ILE A 304 30.02 21.73 8.18
C ILE A 304 29.12 22.84 7.62
N PHE A 305 27.88 22.96 8.11
CA PHE A 305 26.93 23.99 7.68
C PHE A 305 26.97 25.29 8.49
N THR A 306 27.38 25.25 9.73
CA THR A 306 27.95 26.41 10.41
C THR A 306 29.43 26.36 10.05
N GLY A 307 29.81 26.85 8.86
CA GLY A 307 31.21 27.09 8.56
C GLY A 307 31.83 27.75 9.81
N ASP A 308 33.03 27.33 10.18
CA ASP A 308 33.77 28.01 11.23
C ASP A 308 33.56 29.50 11.04
N ALA A 309 32.87 30.12 12.00
CA ALA A 309 32.76 31.55 12.03
C ALA A 309 34.16 32.11 12.43
N THR A 310 35.16 31.80 11.63
CA THR A 310 36.40 32.53 11.49
C THR A 310 36.18 33.87 10.78
N SER A 311 34.91 34.25 10.55
CA SER A 311 34.52 35.58 10.14
C SER A 311 34.91 36.64 11.19
N ALA A 312 35.09 36.29 12.45
CA ALA A 312 35.61 37.22 13.45
C ALA A 312 37.08 37.59 13.21
N GLN A 313 37.94 36.66 12.76
CA GLN A 313 39.32 36.96 12.42
C GLN A 313 39.47 37.64 11.06
N GLY A 314 38.70 37.23 10.04
CA GLY A 314 38.69 37.89 8.75
C GLY A 314 38.08 39.31 8.79
N ALA A 315 37.09 39.55 9.64
CA ALA A 315 36.55 40.90 9.87
C ALA A 315 37.58 41.79 10.55
N SER A 316 38.28 41.27 11.55
CA SER A 316 39.31 42.04 12.28
C SER A 316 40.53 42.38 11.40
N GLU A 317 40.93 41.50 10.47
CA GLU A 317 42.00 41.81 9.51
C GLU A 317 41.55 42.80 8.41
N LEU A 318 40.31 42.74 7.95
CA LEU A 318 39.73 43.73 7.04
C LEU A 318 39.58 45.08 7.72
N GLU A 319 39.11 45.11 8.96
CA GLU A 319 38.99 46.31 9.80
C GLU A 319 40.36 46.94 10.06
N ALA A 320 41.37 46.15 10.42
CA ALA A 320 42.73 46.61 10.61
C ALA A 320 43.35 47.21 9.33
N GLY A 321 42.97 46.65 8.15
CA GLY A 321 43.40 47.16 6.85
C GLY A 321 42.73 48.46 6.40
N MET A 322 41.65 48.90 7.08
CA MET A 322 40.95 50.14 6.75
C MET A 322 41.39 51.33 7.62
N ILE A 323 41.90 51.08 8.82
CA ILE A 323 42.35 52.12 9.74
C ILE A 323 43.56 52.88 9.17
N GLY A 324 43.51 54.20 9.28
CA GLY A 324 44.53 55.10 8.77
C GLY A 324 44.39 55.55 7.33
N HIS A 325 43.39 55.01 6.61
CA HIS A 325 43.12 55.44 5.24
C HIS A 325 42.26 56.69 5.22
N ARG A 326 42.50 57.48 4.18
CA ARG A 326 41.69 58.69 3.92
C ARG A 326 40.35 58.33 3.31
N VAL A 327 39.32 59.07 3.67
CA VAL A 327 37.97 58.98 3.10
C VAL A 327 37.52 60.33 2.61
N ASP A 328 36.69 60.29 1.56
CA ASP A 328 36.16 61.51 0.96
C ASP A 328 34.79 61.83 1.60
N TYR A 329 34.59 63.10 1.90
CA TYR A 329 33.33 63.58 2.44
C TYR A 329 32.22 63.55 1.39
N VAL A 330 31.04 63.00 1.78
CA VAL A 330 29.85 62.96 0.93
C VAL A 330 28.75 63.88 1.47
N SER A 331 28.36 63.68 2.74
CA SER A 331 27.30 64.49 3.36
C SER A 331 27.30 64.37 4.88
N GLY A 332 26.61 65.25 5.58
CA GLY A 332 26.52 65.30 7.03
C GLY A 332 27.66 66.04 7.70
N PHE A 333 27.99 65.72 8.96
CA PHE A 333 28.99 66.39 9.78
C PHE A 333 28.75 67.88 9.94
N ASP A 334 27.48 68.31 10.07
CA ASP A 334 27.00 69.66 10.27
C ASP A 334 26.34 69.82 11.66
N ASP A 335 25.90 71.00 12.00
CA ASP A 335 25.24 71.34 13.28
C ASP A 335 23.97 70.47 13.52
N ALA A 336 23.33 69.98 12.47
CA ALA A 336 22.12 69.19 12.58
C ALA A 336 22.44 67.71 12.80
N SER A 337 23.49 67.20 12.19
CA SER A 337 23.90 65.78 12.25
C SER A 337 24.81 65.43 13.42
N LYS A 338 25.36 66.45 14.13
CA LYS A 338 26.17 66.30 15.35
C LYS A 338 27.25 65.23 15.24
N GLY A 339 28.21 65.42 14.34
CA GLY A 339 29.32 64.49 14.15
C GLY A 339 29.00 63.20 13.41
N ARG A 340 27.82 63.08 12.80
CA ARG A 340 27.44 61.97 11.93
C ARG A 340 27.41 62.39 10.45
N GLY A 341 27.85 61.53 9.58
CA GLY A 341 27.85 61.81 8.18
C GLY A 341 28.03 60.58 7.29
N VAL A 342 28.15 60.79 5.99
CA VAL A 342 28.45 59.78 5.00
C VAL A 342 29.78 60.10 4.35
N VAL A 343 30.65 59.10 4.28
CA VAL A 343 31.95 59.18 3.63
C VAL A 343 32.07 58.14 2.56
N GLU A 344 32.84 58.43 1.53
CA GLU A 344 33.15 57.47 0.45
C GLU A 344 34.51 56.85 0.72
N TYR A 345 34.55 55.50 0.73
CA TYR A 345 35.75 54.70 0.79
C TYR A 345 35.76 53.65 -0.30
N ARG A 346 36.76 53.68 -1.18
CA ARG A 346 36.92 52.72 -2.32
C ARG A 346 35.66 52.61 -3.21
N GLY A 347 35.00 53.74 -3.47
CA GLY A 347 33.81 53.75 -4.36
C GLY A 347 32.51 53.36 -3.70
N SER A 348 32.47 53.15 -2.39
CA SER A 348 31.26 52.81 -1.63
C SER A 348 31.00 53.82 -0.53
N ASN A 349 29.72 54.19 -0.37
CA ASN A 349 29.29 55.11 0.67
C ASN A 349 29.13 54.40 1.99
N TRP A 350 29.77 54.92 3.05
CA TRP A 350 29.76 54.40 4.41
C TRP A 350 29.17 55.44 5.35
N GLN A 351 28.40 54.99 6.32
CA GLN A 351 28.02 55.82 7.44
C GLN A 351 29.25 56.05 8.34
N ALA A 352 29.46 57.27 8.79
CA ALA A 352 30.59 57.62 9.62
C ALA A 352 30.21 58.49 10.81
N THR A 353 30.96 58.37 11.90
CA THR A 353 30.86 59.18 13.10
C THR A 353 32.23 59.77 13.40
N GLY A 354 32.27 61.06 13.70
CA GLY A 354 33.50 61.73 14.14
C GLY A 354 33.39 62.28 15.56
N ALA A 355 34.53 62.39 16.25
CA ALA A 355 34.63 63.01 17.56
C ALA A 355 34.47 64.54 17.48
N PHE A 356 34.16 65.13 16.34
CA PHE A 356 33.93 66.55 16.08
C PHE A 356 32.46 66.75 15.70
N GLU A 357 31.90 67.93 16.09
CA GLU A 357 30.49 68.21 15.80
C GLU A 357 30.26 68.70 14.36
N VAL A 358 31.17 69.48 13.82
CA VAL A 358 31.07 70.12 12.50
C VAL A 358 32.40 69.97 11.77
N LEU A 359 32.35 69.60 10.47
CA LEU A 359 33.52 69.51 9.59
C LEU A 359 33.82 70.87 8.95
N ALA A 360 35.00 71.41 9.15
CA ALA A 360 35.41 72.65 8.53
C ALA A 360 35.85 72.43 7.07
N PRO A 361 35.60 73.41 6.16
CA PRO A 361 35.98 73.30 4.75
C PRO A 361 37.48 73.02 4.56
N GLY A 362 37.80 71.97 3.76
CA GLY A 362 39.17 71.59 3.43
C GLY A 362 39.85 70.64 4.39
N GLN A 363 39.20 70.19 5.46
CA GLN A 363 39.71 69.16 6.36
C GLN A 363 39.62 67.74 5.70
N THR A 364 40.66 66.94 5.96
CA THR A 364 40.73 65.55 5.48
C THR A 364 40.29 64.63 6.58
N LEU A 365 39.41 63.66 6.27
CA LEU A 365 38.96 62.62 7.17
C LEU A 365 39.81 61.36 7.03
N VAL A 366 40.11 60.73 8.18
CA VAL A 366 40.86 59.46 8.22
C VAL A 366 40.10 58.49 9.10
N ILE A 367 40.03 57.21 8.72
CA ILE A 367 39.42 56.17 9.52
C ILE A 367 40.29 55.89 10.72
N CYS A 368 39.74 56.06 11.94
CA CYS A 368 40.41 55.73 13.19
C CYS A 368 39.85 54.49 13.85
N GLY A 369 38.63 54.06 13.46
CA GLY A 369 37.99 52.86 13.98
C GLY A 369 36.81 52.41 13.13
N ILE A 370 36.33 51.23 13.43
CA ILE A 370 35.10 50.67 12.82
C ILE A 370 34.24 50.06 13.92
N ASN A 371 33.00 50.48 14.00
CA ASN A 371 32.06 49.92 14.94
C ASN A 371 30.86 49.36 14.20
N SER A 372 30.82 48.03 14.10
CA SER A 372 29.81 47.30 13.30
C SER A 372 29.87 47.70 11.81
N ASN A 373 28.99 48.55 11.31
CA ASN A 373 28.92 49.03 9.95
C ASN A 373 29.14 50.57 9.79
N VAL A 374 29.65 51.19 10.85
CA VAL A 374 29.88 52.63 10.91
C VAL A 374 31.36 52.89 11.06
N LEU A 375 31.93 53.73 10.20
CA LEU A 375 33.32 54.12 10.26
C LEU A 375 33.47 55.23 11.32
N GLU A 376 34.47 55.09 12.20
CA GLU A 376 34.87 56.18 13.09
C GLU A 376 35.97 56.97 12.38
N VAL A 377 35.73 58.25 12.25
CA VAL A 377 36.64 59.14 11.49
C VAL A 377 37.14 60.27 12.34
N GLU A 378 38.37 60.71 12.11
CA GLU A 378 38.99 61.88 12.71
C GLU A 378 39.49 62.87 11.65
N VAL A 379 39.60 64.10 12.03
CA VAL A 379 40.16 65.15 11.19
C VAL A 379 41.68 65.14 11.30
N LYS A 380 42.34 65.08 10.17
CA LYS A 380 43.79 65.08 10.09
C LYS A 380 44.33 66.43 9.65
#